data_a8747c859e35e288a41e44ba6316e910
#
_entry.id   a8747c859e35e288a41e44ba6316e910
#
_cell.length_a   1.000
_cell.length_b   1.000
_cell.length_c   1.000
_cell.angle_alpha   90.00
_cell.angle_beta   90.00
_cell.angle_gamma   90.00
#
_symmetry.space_group_name_H-M   'P 1'
#
loop_
_entity.id
_entity.type
_entity.pdbx_description
1 polymer ?
#
loop_
_entity_poly.entity_id
_entity_poly.type
_entity_poly.pdbx_seq_one_letter_code
_entity_poly.pdbx_strand_id
1 'polypeptide(L)'
;MPPKTEDYKAEQIQVLEGLEAVRKRPAMYIGSTSRDGLHHLVYEVVDNSIDEAMNGHCDTVTVELHKDGSCSVHDNGRGIPVDEHPQYKVPALEIVMTKLHAGGKFDSDTYKVSGGLHGVGVSVVNGLSEWTRVDVYREGGHYRQSYQRGEVNSGLERISDSDEHGTLVHFLPDTEIFETTQLEYELLRTRFRELAYLNAGLSISISEEGGRSESFCFEGGLAEYVSFLNDGRTTLMREPLLITTELEQVQVDAALQWTTAYREHIHTFANNIATREGGTHLSGLRSALTRTLNNVALKRKQLKEKDATLDGSDVREGLTCILSIKVPEPQFEGQ
;
A
#
# COMPACT_ATOMS: atom_id res chain seq x y z
N MET A 1 36.88 -11.96 -39.03
CA MET A 1 35.80 -11.32 -39.76
C MET A 1 35.03 -10.52 -38.74
N PRO A 2 34.73 -9.23 -38.96
CA PRO A 2 33.80 -8.51 -38.10
C PRO A 2 32.43 -9.16 -38.21
N PRO A 3 31.62 -9.20 -37.12
CA PRO A 3 30.28 -9.74 -37.19
C PRO A 3 29.48 -8.91 -38.20
N LYS A 4 28.72 -9.59 -39.06
CA LYS A 4 27.76 -8.94 -39.95
C LYS A 4 26.79 -8.17 -39.05
N THR A 5 26.75 -6.86 -39.20
CA THR A 5 25.67 -6.03 -38.69
C THR A 5 24.40 -6.51 -39.41
N GLU A 6 23.57 -7.32 -38.73
CA GLU A 6 22.20 -7.52 -39.18
C GLU A 6 21.56 -6.15 -39.20
N ASP A 7 21.04 -5.76 -40.36
CA ASP A 7 20.34 -4.48 -40.55
C ASP A 7 19.15 -4.42 -39.61
N TYR A 8 19.26 -3.65 -38.50
CA TYR A 8 18.15 -3.38 -37.59
C TYR A 8 17.13 -2.50 -38.33
N LYS A 9 15.97 -3.08 -38.66
CA LYS A 9 14.92 -2.42 -39.44
C LYS A 9 13.70 -2.12 -38.61
N ALA A 10 12.88 -1.19 -39.06
CA ALA A 10 11.63 -0.78 -38.42
C ALA A 10 10.67 -1.98 -38.17
N GLU A 11 10.70 -3.00 -39.03
CA GLU A 11 9.92 -4.24 -38.88
C GLU A 11 10.25 -5.06 -37.63
N GLN A 12 11.44 -4.84 -37.03
CA GLN A 12 11.88 -5.52 -35.81
C GLN A 12 11.45 -4.77 -34.52
N ILE A 13 10.84 -3.59 -34.67
CA ILE A 13 10.30 -2.84 -33.55
C ILE A 13 8.89 -3.37 -33.28
N GLN A 14 8.74 -4.08 -32.14
CA GLN A 14 7.42 -4.53 -31.66
C GLN A 14 6.85 -3.50 -30.70
N VAL A 15 5.61 -3.08 -30.94
CA VAL A 15 4.83 -2.28 -30.01
C VAL A 15 3.90 -3.22 -29.27
N LEU A 16 4.00 -3.25 -27.93
CA LEU A 16 3.10 -4.01 -27.08
C LEU A 16 2.08 -3.04 -26.50
N GLU A 17 0.83 -3.39 -26.57
CA GLU A 17 -0.26 -2.56 -26.06
C GLU A 17 -0.93 -3.23 -24.84
N GLY A 18 -1.43 -2.39 -23.91
CA GLY A 18 -2.25 -2.85 -22.80
C GLY A 18 -1.57 -3.91 -21.91
N LEU A 19 -2.32 -4.91 -21.51
CA LEU A 19 -1.87 -5.94 -20.58
C LEU A 19 -0.95 -7.01 -21.22
N GLU A 20 -0.84 -7.05 -22.53
CA GLU A 20 0.16 -7.90 -23.21
C GLU A 20 1.59 -7.48 -22.83
N ALA A 21 1.85 -6.17 -22.72
CA ALA A 21 3.12 -5.64 -22.25
C ALA A 21 3.45 -6.10 -20.81
N VAL A 22 2.45 -6.13 -19.95
CA VAL A 22 2.57 -6.61 -18.55
C VAL A 22 2.94 -8.10 -18.53
N ARG A 23 2.24 -8.93 -19.27
CA ARG A 23 2.51 -10.38 -19.33
C ARG A 23 3.90 -10.70 -19.91
N LYS A 24 4.36 -9.92 -20.90
CA LYS A 24 5.66 -10.11 -21.54
C LYS A 24 6.84 -9.64 -20.67
N ARG A 25 6.62 -8.64 -19.81
CA ARG A 25 7.63 -8.02 -18.94
C ARG A 25 7.11 -7.79 -17.52
N PRO A 26 6.64 -8.83 -16.80
CA PRO A 26 5.99 -8.68 -15.51
C PRO A 26 6.87 -7.99 -14.46
N ALA A 27 8.18 -8.28 -14.47
CA ALA A 27 9.13 -7.69 -13.53
C ALA A 27 9.23 -6.15 -13.60
N MET A 28 8.83 -5.54 -14.72
CA MET A 28 8.76 -4.07 -14.84
C MET A 28 7.63 -3.46 -13.99
N TYR A 29 6.61 -4.25 -13.64
CA TYR A 29 5.41 -3.79 -12.92
C TYR A 29 5.36 -4.29 -11.47
N ILE A 30 5.88 -5.48 -11.20
CA ILE A 30 5.84 -6.13 -9.87
C ILE A 30 7.23 -6.45 -9.31
N GLY A 31 8.29 -5.91 -9.92
CA GLY A 31 9.68 -6.06 -9.47
C GLY A 31 10.31 -7.42 -9.81
N SER A 32 9.59 -8.53 -9.66
CA SER A 32 10.07 -9.88 -9.98
C SER A 32 8.90 -10.83 -10.29
N THR A 33 9.19 -12.04 -10.80
CA THR A 33 8.23 -13.14 -10.93
C THR A 33 8.45 -14.23 -9.87
N SER A 34 9.33 -13.96 -8.92
CA SER A 34 9.58 -14.82 -7.76
C SER A 34 8.51 -14.62 -6.67
N ARG A 35 8.73 -15.20 -5.50
CA ARG A 35 7.91 -15.06 -4.31
C ARG A 35 7.47 -13.63 -4.02
N ASP A 36 8.40 -12.66 -4.07
CA ASP A 36 8.09 -11.27 -3.69
C ASP A 36 7.14 -10.61 -4.70
N GLY A 37 7.34 -10.83 -5.99
CA GLY A 37 6.41 -10.35 -7.02
C GLY A 37 5.03 -11.01 -6.95
N LEU A 38 4.96 -12.29 -6.55
CA LEU A 38 3.67 -12.96 -6.30
C LEU A 38 2.87 -12.27 -5.21
N HIS A 39 3.52 -11.98 -4.06
CA HIS A 39 2.85 -11.28 -2.95
C HIS A 39 2.49 -9.84 -3.29
N HIS A 40 3.23 -9.21 -4.22
CA HIS A 40 2.92 -7.89 -4.70
C HIS A 40 1.51 -7.80 -5.34
N LEU A 41 1.03 -8.87 -5.99
CA LEU A 41 -0.35 -8.91 -6.49
C LEU A 41 -1.37 -8.70 -5.38
N VAL A 42 -1.17 -9.33 -4.22
CA VAL A 42 -2.07 -9.17 -3.07
C VAL A 42 -1.96 -7.75 -2.51
N TYR A 43 -0.74 -7.21 -2.41
CA TYR A 43 -0.53 -5.84 -1.93
C TYR A 43 -1.23 -4.81 -2.83
N GLU A 44 -1.16 -4.95 -4.15
CA GLU A 44 -1.83 -4.03 -5.09
C GLU A 44 -3.36 -3.99 -4.90
N VAL A 45 -3.98 -5.13 -4.61
CA VAL A 45 -5.43 -5.17 -4.35
C VAL A 45 -5.75 -4.58 -2.97
N VAL A 46 -5.00 -4.96 -1.93
CA VAL A 46 -5.19 -4.43 -0.56
C VAL A 46 -4.94 -2.93 -0.52
N ASP A 47 -3.91 -2.42 -1.20
CA ASP A 47 -3.59 -0.98 -1.24
C ASP A 47 -4.73 -0.16 -1.88
N ASN A 48 -5.53 -0.73 -2.78
CA ASN A 48 -6.75 -0.06 -3.26
C ASN A 48 -7.81 0.08 -2.15
N SER A 49 -7.98 -0.94 -1.33
CA SER A 49 -8.87 -0.89 -0.16
C SER A 49 -8.36 0.08 0.92
N ILE A 50 -7.03 0.15 1.10
CA ILE A 50 -6.38 1.13 1.99
C ILE A 50 -6.59 2.56 1.48
N ASP A 51 -6.55 2.79 0.16
CA ASP A 51 -6.84 4.11 -0.41
C ASP A 51 -8.30 4.53 -0.14
N GLU A 52 -9.27 3.61 -0.20
CA GLU A 52 -10.65 3.89 0.25
C GLU A 52 -10.69 4.24 1.76
N ALA A 53 -9.93 3.52 2.59
CA ALA A 53 -9.86 3.78 4.03
C ALA A 53 -9.22 5.15 4.35
N MET A 54 -8.10 5.50 3.67
CA MET A 54 -7.45 6.80 3.85
C MET A 54 -8.35 7.99 3.48
N ASN A 55 -9.31 7.76 2.59
CA ASN A 55 -10.31 8.76 2.20
C ASN A 55 -11.63 8.65 2.99
N GLY A 56 -11.69 7.80 4.02
CA GLY A 56 -12.81 7.69 4.96
C GLY A 56 -14.01 6.89 4.45
N HIS A 57 -13.80 6.04 3.44
CA HIS A 57 -14.87 5.26 2.81
C HIS A 57 -14.84 3.76 3.12
N CYS A 58 -13.79 3.27 3.80
CA CYS A 58 -13.62 1.88 4.15
C CYS A 58 -13.12 1.76 5.59
N ASP A 59 -13.64 0.82 6.35
CA ASP A 59 -13.19 0.49 7.70
C ASP A 59 -12.89 -1.00 7.89
N THR A 60 -13.17 -1.83 6.88
CA THR A 60 -12.99 -3.28 6.96
C THR A 60 -12.43 -3.84 5.65
N VAL A 61 -11.34 -4.60 5.77
CA VAL A 61 -10.71 -5.34 4.67
C VAL A 61 -10.53 -6.80 5.08
N THR A 62 -10.99 -7.71 4.24
CA THR A 62 -10.86 -9.15 4.47
C THR A 62 -10.06 -9.80 3.34
N VAL A 63 -9.03 -10.55 3.69
CA VAL A 63 -8.19 -11.31 2.75
C VAL A 63 -8.33 -12.80 3.05
N GLU A 64 -8.63 -13.60 2.03
CA GLU A 64 -8.73 -15.05 2.16
C GLU A 64 -7.82 -15.74 1.14
N LEU A 65 -6.99 -16.65 1.63
CA LEU A 65 -6.13 -17.53 0.85
C LEU A 65 -6.84 -18.87 0.67
N HIS A 66 -7.17 -19.22 -0.58
CA HIS A 66 -7.91 -20.42 -0.92
C HIS A 66 -6.99 -21.62 -1.19
N LYS A 67 -7.52 -22.83 -1.01
CA LYS A 67 -6.77 -24.08 -1.21
C LYS A 67 -6.32 -24.32 -2.64
N ASP A 68 -7.02 -23.73 -3.61
CA ASP A 68 -6.65 -23.79 -5.02
C ASP A 68 -5.51 -22.86 -5.41
N GLY A 69 -4.98 -22.06 -4.45
CA GLY A 69 -3.94 -21.06 -4.67
C GLY A 69 -4.46 -19.69 -5.06
N SER A 70 -5.79 -19.51 -5.16
CA SER A 70 -6.38 -18.20 -5.41
C SER A 70 -6.42 -17.36 -4.13
N CYS A 71 -6.57 -16.06 -4.30
CA CYS A 71 -6.70 -15.09 -3.22
C CYS A 71 -7.91 -14.20 -3.47
N SER A 72 -8.68 -13.94 -2.42
CA SER A 72 -9.74 -12.94 -2.46
C SER A 72 -9.47 -11.81 -1.47
N VAL A 73 -9.74 -10.58 -1.91
CA VAL A 73 -9.67 -9.37 -1.10
C VAL A 73 -11.02 -8.67 -1.19
N HIS A 74 -11.65 -8.44 -0.06
CA HIS A 74 -12.94 -7.79 0.04
C HIS A 74 -12.84 -6.57 0.96
N ASP A 75 -13.29 -5.43 0.48
CA ASP A 75 -13.44 -4.21 1.27
C ASP A 75 -14.90 -3.75 1.33
N ASN A 76 -15.21 -2.92 2.30
CA ASN A 76 -16.51 -2.26 2.42
C ASN A 76 -16.45 -0.79 1.97
N GLY A 77 -15.62 -0.46 0.99
CA GLY A 77 -15.49 0.86 0.39
C GLY A 77 -16.70 1.26 -0.47
N ARG A 78 -16.53 2.28 -1.31
CA ARG A 78 -17.59 2.78 -2.21
C ARG A 78 -17.97 1.82 -3.34
N GLY A 79 -17.12 0.82 -3.62
CA GLY A 79 -17.23 -0.03 -4.80
C GLY A 79 -16.78 0.68 -6.09
N ILE A 80 -16.08 -0.04 -6.97
CA ILE A 80 -15.66 0.49 -8.28
C ILE A 80 -16.90 0.88 -9.10
N PRO A 81 -16.89 2.05 -9.81
CA PRO A 81 -18.02 2.44 -10.66
C PRO A 81 -18.37 1.38 -11.71
N VAL A 82 -19.68 1.14 -11.89
CA VAL A 82 -20.22 0.13 -12.81
C VAL A 82 -20.95 0.74 -14.03
N ASP A 83 -21.15 2.05 -14.02
CA ASP A 83 -21.79 2.80 -15.11
C ASP A 83 -20.89 2.82 -16.34
N GLU A 84 -21.54 3.05 -17.49
CA GLU A 84 -20.86 3.18 -18.78
C GLU A 84 -19.96 4.42 -18.80
N HIS A 85 -18.69 4.24 -19.10
CA HIS A 85 -17.75 5.36 -19.22
C HIS A 85 -18.08 6.20 -20.47
N PRO A 86 -18.21 7.54 -20.34
CA PRO A 86 -18.71 8.41 -21.43
C PRO A 86 -17.93 8.30 -22.74
N GLN A 87 -16.62 8.11 -22.67
CA GLN A 87 -15.72 8.05 -23.82
C GLN A 87 -15.57 6.63 -24.40
N TYR A 88 -15.43 5.61 -23.56
CA TYR A 88 -15.08 4.26 -24.01
C TYR A 88 -16.29 3.37 -24.28
N LYS A 89 -17.48 3.76 -23.83
CA LYS A 89 -18.73 3.03 -24.05
C LYS A 89 -18.74 1.59 -23.51
N VAL A 90 -17.97 1.35 -22.45
CA VAL A 90 -17.93 0.12 -21.67
C VAL A 90 -18.04 0.47 -20.17
N PRO A 91 -18.37 -0.49 -19.28
CA PRO A 91 -18.41 -0.24 -17.84
C PRO A 91 -17.09 0.32 -17.33
N ALA A 92 -17.14 1.27 -16.38
CA ALA A 92 -15.94 1.84 -15.78
C ALA A 92 -15.08 0.75 -15.09
N LEU A 93 -15.70 -0.27 -14.47
CA LEU A 93 -15.03 -1.44 -13.94
C LEU A 93 -14.12 -2.11 -14.99
N GLU A 94 -14.62 -2.31 -16.22
CA GLU A 94 -13.86 -2.94 -17.30
C GLU A 94 -12.60 -2.12 -17.64
N ILE A 95 -12.72 -0.80 -17.66
CA ILE A 95 -11.59 0.10 -17.92
C ILE A 95 -10.54 -0.03 -16.83
N VAL A 96 -10.95 0.02 -15.56
CA VAL A 96 -10.06 -0.11 -14.40
C VAL A 96 -9.32 -1.45 -14.42
N MET A 97 -9.98 -2.52 -14.85
CA MET A 97 -9.41 -3.86 -14.88
C MET A 97 -8.56 -4.17 -16.11
N THR A 98 -8.75 -3.47 -17.24
CA THR A 98 -8.12 -3.83 -18.51
C THR A 98 -7.21 -2.76 -19.10
N LYS A 99 -7.25 -1.53 -18.59
CA LYS A 99 -6.40 -0.44 -19.08
C LYS A 99 -5.36 -0.05 -18.04
N LEU A 100 -4.11 0.11 -18.50
CA LEU A 100 -3.06 0.73 -17.69
C LEU A 100 -3.33 2.24 -17.58
N HIS A 101 -2.93 2.82 -16.45
CA HIS A 101 -3.09 4.24 -16.18
C HIS A 101 -4.57 4.69 -16.23
N ALA A 102 -5.46 3.85 -15.73
CA ALA A 102 -6.88 4.13 -15.61
C ALA A 102 -7.32 4.02 -14.14
N GLY A 103 -8.12 4.98 -13.68
CA GLY A 103 -8.66 4.97 -12.30
C GLY A 103 -8.98 6.36 -11.79
N GLY A 104 -9.80 6.43 -10.74
CA GLY A 104 -10.22 7.68 -10.10
C GLY A 104 -9.11 8.39 -9.31
N LYS A 105 -7.96 7.75 -9.11
CA LYS A 105 -6.82 8.29 -8.34
C LYS A 105 -6.07 9.41 -9.06
N PHE A 106 -6.31 9.62 -10.36
CA PHE A 106 -5.80 10.75 -11.12
C PHE A 106 -6.63 12.03 -10.92
N ASP A 107 -7.76 11.93 -10.22
CA ASP A 107 -8.64 13.06 -9.90
C ASP A 107 -8.53 13.38 -8.41
N SER A 108 -7.94 14.54 -8.09
CA SER A 108 -7.74 15.02 -6.72
C SER A 108 -9.04 15.29 -5.96
N ASP A 109 -10.17 15.48 -6.66
CA ASP A 109 -11.48 15.63 -6.03
C ASP A 109 -12.04 14.28 -5.56
N THR A 110 -11.64 13.18 -6.21
CA THR A 110 -12.07 11.82 -5.88
C THR A 110 -11.19 11.19 -4.80
N TYR A 111 -9.87 11.39 -4.86
CA TYR A 111 -8.90 10.91 -3.86
C TYR A 111 -7.94 12.02 -3.48
N LYS A 112 -8.02 12.48 -2.23
CA LYS A 112 -7.11 13.51 -1.68
C LYS A 112 -5.70 12.97 -1.47
N VAL A 113 -5.61 11.70 -1.09
CA VAL A 113 -4.36 10.98 -0.82
C VAL A 113 -4.51 9.56 -1.36
N SER A 114 -3.47 9.06 -2.02
CA SER A 114 -3.42 7.67 -2.50
C SER A 114 -2.00 7.13 -2.37
N GLY A 115 -1.87 5.86 -2.00
CA GLY A 115 -0.62 5.10 -2.07
C GLY A 115 -0.35 4.60 -3.49
N GLY A 116 -1.39 4.22 -4.20
CA GLY A 116 -1.32 3.77 -5.59
C GLY A 116 -1.15 4.92 -6.57
N LEU A 117 0.10 5.20 -6.99
CA LEU A 117 0.43 6.38 -7.82
C LEU A 117 0.27 6.16 -9.32
N HIS A 118 0.38 4.92 -9.79
CA HIS A 118 0.53 4.64 -11.22
C HIS A 118 -0.78 4.29 -11.92
N GLY A 119 -1.87 4.02 -11.16
CA GLY A 119 -3.16 3.60 -11.73
C GLY A 119 -3.06 2.31 -12.55
N VAL A 120 -2.14 1.42 -12.17
CA VAL A 120 -1.89 0.16 -12.90
C VAL A 120 -2.10 -1.09 -12.05
N GLY A 121 -2.15 -0.96 -10.73
CA GLY A 121 -2.10 -2.09 -9.78
C GLY A 121 -3.08 -3.21 -10.10
N VAL A 122 -4.38 -2.95 -10.05
CA VAL A 122 -5.39 -4.01 -10.25
C VAL A 122 -5.44 -4.51 -11.69
N SER A 123 -5.14 -3.69 -12.70
CA SER A 123 -5.04 -4.15 -14.09
C SER A 123 -3.82 -5.05 -14.30
N VAL A 124 -2.71 -4.78 -13.60
CA VAL A 124 -1.53 -5.65 -13.57
C VAL A 124 -1.87 -6.98 -12.90
N VAL A 125 -2.59 -6.97 -11.75
CA VAL A 125 -3.07 -8.21 -11.10
C VAL A 125 -3.91 -9.03 -12.09
N ASN A 126 -4.87 -8.40 -12.78
CA ASN A 126 -5.68 -9.07 -13.80
C ASN A 126 -4.82 -9.65 -14.92
N GLY A 127 -3.87 -8.87 -15.46
CA GLY A 127 -2.97 -9.33 -16.54
C GLY A 127 -2.06 -10.49 -16.16
N LEU A 128 -1.68 -10.60 -14.87
CA LEU A 128 -0.78 -11.64 -14.35
C LEU A 128 -1.52 -12.79 -13.66
N SER A 129 -2.83 -12.82 -13.73
CA SER A 129 -3.68 -13.90 -13.20
C SER A 129 -4.19 -14.79 -14.32
N GLU A 130 -4.34 -16.08 -14.05
CA GLU A 130 -5.00 -17.02 -14.95
C GLU A 130 -6.47 -16.63 -15.14
N TRP A 131 -7.14 -16.29 -14.03
CA TRP A 131 -8.46 -15.69 -14.02
C TRP A 131 -8.60 -14.67 -12.90
N THR A 132 -9.47 -13.68 -13.11
CA THR A 132 -9.88 -12.71 -12.11
C THR A 132 -11.39 -12.56 -12.16
N ARG A 133 -12.03 -12.50 -10.99
CA ARG A 133 -13.43 -12.19 -10.81
C ARG A 133 -13.55 -10.98 -9.89
N VAL A 134 -14.34 -10.01 -10.29
CA VAL A 134 -14.63 -8.84 -9.49
C VAL A 134 -16.11 -8.78 -9.21
N ASP A 135 -16.46 -8.71 -7.95
CA ASP A 135 -17.79 -8.44 -7.45
C ASP A 135 -17.82 -7.02 -6.88
N VAL A 136 -18.80 -6.22 -7.30
CA VAL A 136 -18.98 -4.85 -6.84
C VAL A 136 -20.35 -4.70 -6.23
N TYR A 137 -20.38 -4.14 -5.02
CA TYR A 137 -21.60 -3.86 -4.27
C TYR A 137 -21.76 -2.33 -4.21
N ARG A 138 -22.75 -1.80 -4.92
CA ARG A 138 -23.03 -0.35 -4.95
C ARG A 138 -24.42 -0.04 -5.51
N GLU A 139 -24.96 1.09 -5.12
CA GLU A 139 -26.22 1.63 -5.68
C GLU A 139 -27.38 0.62 -5.64
N GLY A 140 -27.48 -0.14 -4.52
CA GLY A 140 -28.54 -1.12 -4.33
C GLY A 140 -28.39 -2.39 -5.17
N GLY A 141 -27.21 -2.67 -5.73
CA GLY A 141 -26.97 -3.83 -6.56
C GLY A 141 -25.65 -4.54 -6.28
N HIS A 142 -25.65 -5.84 -6.55
CA HIS A 142 -24.46 -6.67 -6.66
C HIS A 142 -24.18 -6.93 -8.13
N TYR A 143 -22.99 -6.55 -8.57
CA TYR A 143 -22.53 -6.69 -9.96
C TYR A 143 -21.31 -7.58 -10.01
N ARG A 144 -21.14 -8.31 -11.13
CA ARG A 144 -19.99 -9.19 -11.33
C ARG A 144 -19.47 -9.08 -12.75
N GLN A 145 -18.15 -9.10 -12.89
CA GLN A 145 -17.44 -9.27 -14.16
C GLN A 145 -16.26 -10.21 -13.97
N SER A 146 -15.95 -11.04 -14.97
CA SER A 146 -14.83 -11.96 -14.94
C SER A 146 -13.88 -11.74 -16.10
N TYR A 147 -12.62 -12.10 -15.86
CA TYR A 147 -11.51 -11.90 -16.78
C TYR A 147 -10.66 -13.15 -16.83
N GLN A 148 -9.97 -13.35 -17.94
CA GLN A 148 -8.99 -14.41 -18.13
C GLN A 148 -7.72 -13.82 -18.73
N ARG A 149 -6.60 -13.90 -18.02
CA ARG A 149 -5.28 -13.40 -18.44
C ARG A 149 -5.32 -11.94 -18.91
N GLY A 150 -6.11 -11.12 -18.24
CA GLY A 150 -6.26 -9.69 -18.53
C GLY A 150 -7.34 -9.34 -19.53
N GLU A 151 -7.95 -10.31 -20.21
CA GLU A 151 -9.03 -10.10 -21.17
C GLU A 151 -10.40 -10.33 -20.53
N VAL A 152 -11.41 -9.63 -21.01
CA VAL A 152 -12.80 -9.79 -20.56
C VAL A 152 -13.30 -11.18 -20.94
N ASN A 153 -13.69 -11.97 -19.95
CA ASN A 153 -14.27 -13.31 -20.14
C ASN A 153 -15.81 -13.28 -20.10
N SER A 154 -16.39 -12.43 -19.22
CA SER A 154 -17.85 -12.16 -19.23
C SER A 154 -18.09 -10.66 -19.16
N GLY A 155 -19.20 -10.19 -19.77
CA GLY A 155 -19.67 -8.82 -19.57
C GLY A 155 -20.03 -8.56 -18.10
N LEU A 156 -20.24 -7.27 -17.76
CA LEU A 156 -20.76 -6.89 -16.46
C LEU A 156 -22.21 -7.36 -16.31
N GLU A 157 -22.48 -8.13 -15.26
CA GLU A 157 -23.80 -8.67 -14.96
C GLU A 157 -24.29 -8.17 -13.60
N ARG A 158 -25.54 -7.78 -13.50
CA ARG A 158 -26.21 -7.53 -12.22
C ARG A 158 -26.71 -8.87 -11.68
N ILE A 159 -26.13 -9.31 -10.55
CA ILE A 159 -26.41 -10.63 -9.96
C ILE A 159 -27.66 -10.61 -9.07
N SER A 160 -27.79 -9.55 -8.25
CA SER A 160 -28.89 -9.41 -7.29
C SER A 160 -29.03 -7.96 -6.82
N ASP A 161 -30.09 -7.69 -6.07
CA ASP A 161 -30.17 -6.53 -5.20
C ASP A 161 -29.27 -6.75 -3.98
N SER A 162 -28.66 -5.70 -3.46
CA SER A 162 -27.83 -5.74 -2.26
C SER A 162 -27.78 -4.38 -1.60
N ASP A 163 -27.92 -4.37 -0.26
CA ASP A 163 -27.69 -3.16 0.55
C ASP A 163 -26.23 -3.00 0.98
N GLU A 164 -25.36 -3.94 0.60
CA GLU A 164 -23.93 -3.88 0.87
C GLU A 164 -23.24 -2.89 -0.07
N HIS A 165 -22.04 -2.47 0.31
CA HIS A 165 -21.15 -1.67 -0.52
C HIS A 165 -19.72 -2.19 -0.42
N GLY A 166 -18.92 -1.96 -1.46
CA GLY A 166 -17.53 -2.40 -1.50
C GLY A 166 -17.14 -3.12 -2.77
N THR A 167 -15.93 -3.65 -2.77
CA THR A 167 -15.37 -4.43 -3.87
C THR A 167 -14.76 -5.72 -3.37
N LEU A 168 -15.05 -6.83 -4.03
CA LEU A 168 -14.38 -8.11 -3.87
C LEU A 168 -13.59 -8.41 -5.15
N VAL A 169 -12.28 -8.51 -5.03
CA VAL A 169 -11.41 -8.99 -6.11
C VAL A 169 -10.91 -10.38 -5.75
N HIS A 170 -11.24 -11.38 -6.58
CA HIS A 170 -10.81 -12.76 -6.43
C HIS A 170 -9.99 -13.17 -7.66
N PHE A 171 -8.76 -13.62 -7.45
CA PHE A 171 -7.84 -13.91 -8.54
C PHE A 171 -6.98 -15.14 -8.28
N LEU A 172 -6.60 -15.83 -9.35
CA LEU A 172 -5.65 -16.94 -9.33
C LEU A 172 -4.37 -16.52 -10.09
N PRO A 173 -3.21 -16.39 -9.43
CA PRO A 173 -1.95 -16.09 -10.11
C PRO A 173 -1.63 -17.10 -11.22
N ASP A 174 -1.13 -16.61 -12.38
CA ASP A 174 -0.87 -17.44 -13.54
C ASP A 174 0.45 -18.23 -13.39
N THR A 175 0.34 -19.56 -13.41
CA THR A 175 1.49 -20.47 -13.33
C THR A 175 2.45 -20.37 -14.53
N GLU A 176 2.04 -19.76 -15.63
CA GLU A 176 2.92 -19.46 -16.78
C GLU A 176 3.83 -18.25 -16.52
N ILE A 177 3.52 -17.43 -15.51
CA ILE A 177 4.23 -16.18 -15.18
C ILE A 177 5.11 -16.38 -13.94
N PHE A 178 4.55 -16.98 -12.89
CA PHE A 178 5.21 -17.08 -11.59
C PHE A 178 5.95 -18.41 -11.39
N GLU A 179 7.13 -18.34 -10.79
CA GLU A 179 7.90 -19.51 -10.40
C GLU A 179 7.19 -20.36 -9.34
N THR A 180 6.36 -19.72 -8.52
CA THR A 180 5.48 -20.32 -7.53
C THR A 180 4.19 -19.51 -7.45
N THR A 181 3.08 -20.19 -7.18
CA THR A 181 1.78 -19.55 -6.92
C THR A 181 1.34 -19.73 -5.46
N GLN A 182 2.25 -20.21 -4.60
CA GLN A 182 1.97 -20.39 -3.19
C GLN A 182 2.14 -19.07 -2.42
N LEU A 183 1.04 -18.49 -1.97
CA LEU A 183 1.01 -17.32 -1.10
C LEU A 183 1.39 -17.71 0.33
N GLU A 184 2.23 -16.90 0.97
CA GLU A 184 2.72 -17.13 2.33
C GLU A 184 1.93 -16.31 3.35
N TYR A 185 1.14 -16.96 4.17
CA TYR A 185 0.31 -16.35 5.22
C TYR A 185 1.11 -15.42 6.14
N GLU A 186 2.27 -15.85 6.65
CA GLU A 186 3.06 -15.08 7.62
C GLU A 186 3.63 -13.78 7.04
N LEU A 187 3.96 -13.78 5.75
CA LEU A 187 4.45 -12.60 5.05
C LEU A 187 3.33 -11.57 4.91
N LEU A 188 2.18 -12.00 4.41
CA LEU A 188 0.99 -11.16 4.26
C LEU A 188 0.47 -10.68 5.63
N ARG A 189 0.38 -11.56 6.61
CA ARG A 189 -0.01 -11.27 7.98
C ARG A 189 0.84 -10.12 8.58
N THR A 190 2.15 -10.19 8.37
CA THR A 190 3.07 -9.18 8.90
C THR A 190 2.79 -7.81 8.27
N ARG A 191 2.58 -7.75 6.96
CA ARG A 191 2.26 -6.52 6.25
C ARG A 191 0.88 -5.96 6.62
N PHE A 192 -0.12 -6.81 6.78
CA PHE A 192 -1.48 -6.35 7.13
C PHE A 192 -1.55 -5.81 8.55
N ARG A 193 -0.81 -6.40 9.50
CA ARG A 193 -0.67 -5.83 10.85
C ARG A 193 0.00 -4.44 10.79
N GLU A 194 1.04 -4.25 9.99
CA GLU A 194 1.68 -2.95 9.78
C GLU A 194 0.67 -1.93 9.21
N LEU A 195 -0.08 -2.29 8.18
CA LEU A 195 -1.11 -1.43 7.58
C LEU A 195 -2.22 -1.06 8.57
N ALA A 196 -2.64 -1.99 9.43
CA ALA A 196 -3.63 -1.71 10.48
C ALA A 196 -3.11 -0.71 11.52
N TYR A 197 -1.83 -0.77 11.89
CA TYR A 197 -1.21 0.28 12.75
C TYR A 197 -1.13 1.64 12.06
N LEU A 198 -0.86 1.68 10.76
CA LEU A 198 -0.74 2.91 9.99
C LEU A 198 -2.09 3.60 9.75
N ASN A 199 -3.19 2.84 9.84
CA ASN A 199 -4.56 3.30 9.61
C ASN A 199 -5.43 2.99 10.83
N ALA A 200 -5.34 3.84 11.85
CA ALA A 200 -6.06 3.66 13.11
C ALA A 200 -7.58 3.43 12.89
N GLY A 201 -8.13 2.41 13.56
CA GLY A 201 -9.54 2.02 13.44
C GLY A 201 -9.88 1.16 12.22
N LEU A 202 -8.95 0.97 11.27
CA LEU A 202 -9.17 0.05 10.15
C LEU A 202 -8.99 -1.40 10.60
N SER A 203 -10.00 -2.24 10.36
CA SER A 203 -9.96 -3.67 10.59
C SER A 203 -9.45 -4.40 9.35
N ILE A 204 -8.32 -5.10 9.46
CA ILE A 204 -7.79 -5.95 8.38
C ILE A 204 -7.74 -7.39 8.90
N SER A 205 -8.41 -8.30 8.21
CA SER A 205 -8.38 -9.73 8.51
C SER A 205 -7.70 -10.53 7.41
N ILE A 206 -6.99 -11.59 7.82
CA ILE A 206 -6.42 -12.58 6.90
C ILE A 206 -6.80 -13.97 7.38
N SER A 207 -7.21 -14.84 6.46
CA SER A 207 -7.54 -16.23 6.71
C SER A 207 -6.99 -17.16 5.63
N GLU A 208 -6.75 -18.41 6.00
CA GLU A 208 -6.53 -19.54 5.08
C GLU A 208 -7.78 -20.42 5.11
N GLU A 209 -8.28 -20.84 3.96
CA GLU A 209 -9.45 -21.68 3.83
C GLU A 209 -9.34 -22.97 4.66
N GLY A 210 -10.15 -23.07 5.74
CA GLY A 210 -10.13 -24.18 6.69
C GLY A 210 -8.89 -24.24 7.59
N GLY A 211 -8.14 -23.15 7.72
CA GLY A 211 -6.90 -23.03 8.49
C GLY A 211 -6.89 -21.86 9.47
N ARG A 212 -5.82 -21.11 9.45
CA ARG A 212 -5.56 -19.98 10.36
C ARG A 212 -6.40 -18.77 9.98
N SER A 213 -6.75 -17.96 10.99
CA SER A 213 -7.39 -16.67 10.79
C SER A 213 -6.91 -15.70 11.87
N GLU A 214 -6.63 -14.46 11.49
CA GLU A 214 -6.26 -13.38 12.40
C GLU A 214 -6.83 -12.05 11.90
N SER A 215 -7.18 -11.17 12.84
CA SER A 215 -7.71 -9.84 12.53
C SER A 215 -6.92 -8.81 13.33
N PHE A 216 -6.62 -7.68 12.68
CA PHE A 216 -5.89 -6.55 13.23
C PHE A 216 -6.76 -5.30 13.18
N CYS A 217 -6.91 -4.64 14.32
CA CYS A 217 -7.53 -3.33 14.43
C CYS A 217 -6.90 -2.60 15.62
N PHE A 218 -6.30 -1.44 15.39
CA PHE A 218 -5.54 -0.70 16.39
C PHE A 218 -6.04 0.74 16.48
N GLU A 219 -6.82 1.03 17.51
CA GLU A 219 -7.37 2.37 17.74
C GLU A 219 -6.29 3.41 18.08
N GLY A 220 -5.22 2.99 18.77
CA GLY A 220 -4.10 3.86 19.11
C GLY A 220 -3.07 4.04 17.98
N GLY A 221 -3.23 3.36 16.86
CA GLY A 221 -2.47 3.54 15.63
C GLY A 221 -0.95 3.52 15.84
N LEU A 222 -0.25 4.60 15.45
CA LEU A 222 1.21 4.68 15.51
C LEU A 222 1.77 4.57 16.94
N ALA A 223 1.05 5.02 17.96
CA ALA A 223 1.49 4.89 19.35
C ALA A 223 1.48 3.42 19.80
N GLU A 224 0.47 2.65 19.42
CA GLU A 224 0.45 1.21 19.66
C GLU A 224 1.54 0.50 18.86
N TYR A 225 1.82 0.94 17.63
CA TYR A 225 2.90 0.38 16.83
C TYR A 225 4.27 0.56 17.49
N VAL A 226 4.57 1.77 17.98
CA VAL A 226 5.82 2.03 18.73
C VAL A 226 5.87 1.18 19.99
N SER A 227 4.77 1.05 20.74
CA SER A 227 4.68 0.20 21.92
C SER A 227 4.94 -1.27 21.57
N PHE A 228 4.37 -1.77 20.47
CA PHE A 228 4.62 -3.11 19.97
C PHE A 228 6.09 -3.34 19.61
N LEU A 229 6.74 -2.38 18.93
CA LEU A 229 8.16 -2.47 18.57
C LEU A 229 9.08 -2.43 19.79
N ASN A 230 8.64 -1.85 20.89
CA ASN A 230 9.38 -1.76 22.14
C ASN A 230 8.98 -2.83 23.16
N ASP A 231 8.14 -3.79 22.76
CA ASP A 231 7.78 -4.88 23.65
C ASP A 231 9.04 -5.62 24.18
N GLY A 232 9.09 -5.87 25.48
CA GLY A 232 10.25 -6.45 26.16
C GLY A 232 11.47 -5.53 26.33
N ARG A 233 11.41 -4.24 25.93
CA ARG A 233 12.49 -3.26 26.12
C ARG A 233 12.21 -2.36 27.32
N THR A 234 13.29 -1.85 27.94
CA THR A 234 13.16 -0.83 28.99
C THR A 234 12.99 0.54 28.35
N THR A 235 11.83 1.17 28.52
CA THR A 235 11.50 2.49 27.98
C THR A 235 11.81 3.60 29.01
N LEU A 236 12.24 4.78 28.53
CA LEU A 236 12.50 5.96 29.37
C LEU A 236 11.23 6.76 29.67
N MET A 237 10.15 6.49 28.95
CA MET A 237 8.85 7.11 29.13
C MET A 237 7.76 6.05 29.04
N ARG A 238 6.71 6.21 29.84
CA ARG A 238 5.65 5.20 29.98
C ARG A 238 4.90 4.97 28.67
N GLU A 239 4.55 6.06 27.99
CA GLU A 239 3.76 6.04 26.77
C GLU A 239 4.52 6.72 25.64
N PRO A 240 4.35 6.28 24.37
CA PRO A 240 4.90 6.98 23.23
C PRO A 240 4.33 8.39 23.10
N LEU A 241 5.15 9.33 22.69
CA LEU A 241 4.72 10.68 22.32
C LEU A 241 4.13 10.63 20.91
N LEU A 242 2.87 10.99 20.78
CA LEU A 242 2.19 11.13 19.49
C LEU A 242 2.16 12.59 19.07
N ILE A 243 2.56 12.87 17.85
CA ILE A 243 2.51 14.19 17.20
C ILE A 243 1.71 14.03 15.92
N THR A 244 0.61 14.76 15.81
CA THR A 244 -0.21 14.84 14.60
C THR A 244 -0.31 16.31 14.20
N THR A 245 0.01 16.63 12.95
CA THR A 245 -0.11 17.98 12.40
C THR A 245 -0.41 17.92 10.91
N GLU A 246 -1.03 18.97 10.42
CA GLU A 246 -1.29 19.17 9.00
C GLU A 246 -0.74 20.53 8.57
N LEU A 247 -0.01 20.57 7.47
CA LEU A 247 0.54 21.79 6.89
C LEU A 247 0.46 21.68 5.37
N GLU A 248 -0.18 22.65 4.71
CA GLU A 248 -0.25 22.77 3.25
C GLU A 248 -0.70 21.45 2.57
N GLN A 249 -1.75 20.81 3.08
CA GLN A 249 -2.30 19.52 2.63
C GLN A 249 -1.40 18.30 2.90
N VAL A 250 -0.29 18.48 3.60
CA VAL A 250 0.55 17.37 4.08
C VAL A 250 0.18 17.05 5.52
N GLN A 251 -0.36 15.87 5.75
CA GLN A 251 -0.55 15.36 7.10
C GLN A 251 0.74 14.66 7.55
N VAL A 252 1.17 14.94 8.78
CA VAL A 252 2.35 14.34 9.41
C VAL A 252 1.94 13.73 10.74
N ASP A 253 2.10 12.43 10.86
CA ASP A 253 1.89 11.67 12.09
C ASP A 253 3.22 11.04 12.52
N ALA A 254 3.63 11.28 13.75
CA ALA A 254 4.83 10.69 14.30
C ALA A 254 4.59 10.18 15.72
N ALA A 255 4.99 8.94 15.98
CA ALA A 255 5.03 8.38 17.33
C ALA A 255 6.48 8.10 17.73
N LEU A 256 6.87 8.55 18.91
CA LEU A 256 8.24 8.51 19.39
C LEU A 256 8.30 7.96 20.83
N GLN A 257 9.26 7.08 21.10
CA GLN A 257 9.55 6.62 22.45
C GLN A 257 11.04 6.29 22.58
N TRP A 258 11.67 6.76 23.65
CA TRP A 258 13.06 6.44 23.94
C TRP A 258 13.17 5.22 24.85
N THR A 259 14.15 4.38 24.58
CA THR A 259 14.51 3.19 25.35
C THR A 259 15.93 3.33 25.89
N THR A 260 16.37 2.40 26.72
CA THR A 260 17.77 2.32 27.20
C THR A 260 18.74 1.72 26.17
N ALA A 261 18.30 1.45 24.93
CA ALA A 261 19.15 0.96 23.85
C ALA A 261 20.05 2.08 23.30
N TYR A 262 21.13 1.70 22.61
CA TYR A 262 22.06 2.65 21.98
C TYR A 262 21.73 2.95 20.51
N ARG A 263 20.88 2.13 19.86
CA ARG A 263 20.54 2.28 18.44
C ARG A 263 19.19 2.94 18.26
N GLU A 264 19.10 3.81 17.24
CA GLU A 264 17.82 4.31 16.75
C GLU A 264 17.12 3.24 15.91
N HIS A 265 15.79 3.19 16.02
CA HIS A 265 14.88 2.39 15.20
C HIS A 265 13.81 3.33 14.64
N ILE A 266 14.02 3.82 13.42
CA ILE A 266 13.10 4.75 12.78
C ILE A 266 12.52 4.08 11.53
N HIS A 267 11.19 3.96 11.50
CA HIS A 267 10.44 3.50 10.33
C HIS A 267 9.69 4.70 9.74
N THR A 268 9.78 4.85 8.43
CA THR A 268 9.18 5.99 7.74
C THR A 268 8.28 5.54 6.60
N PHE A 269 7.15 6.23 6.45
CA PHE A 269 6.13 5.91 5.47
C PHE A 269 5.65 7.19 4.79
N ALA A 270 5.36 7.07 3.49
CA ALA A 270 4.64 8.08 2.72
C ALA A 270 3.43 7.39 2.08
N ASN A 271 2.21 7.88 2.35
CA ASN A 271 0.95 7.26 1.89
C ASN A 271 0.92 5.74 2.13
N ASN A 272 1.30 5.30 3.35
CA ASN A 272 1.41 3.89 3.78
C ASN A 272 2.51 3.05 3.10
N ILE A 273 3.27 3.62 2.16
CA ILE A 273 4.42 2.95 1.53
C ILE A 273 5.66 3.18 2.37
N ALA A 274 6.37 2.09 2.72
CA ALA A 274 7.60 2.18 3.50
C ALA A 274 8.73 2.84 2.68
N THR A 275 9.31 3.91 3.22
CA THR A 275 10.41 4.64 2.59
C THR A 275 11.75 4.19 3.21
N ARG A 276 12.21 3.01 2.82
CA ARG A 276 13.40 2.35 3.42
C ARG A 276 14.68 3.18 3.27
N GLU A 277 14.83 3.88 2.17
CA GLU A 277 15.97 4.77 1.89
C GLU A 277 15.84 6.13 2.60
N GLY A 278 14.76 6.33 3.35
CA GLY A 278 14.45 7.60 4.01
C GLY A 278 13.80 8.60 3.06
N GLY A 279 14.23 9.87 3.15
CA GLY A 279 13.68 10.97 2.33
C GLY A 279 13.71 12.30 3.08
N THR A 280 13.13 13.33 2.45
CA THR A 280 13.07 14.70 3.02
C THR A 280 12.29 14.77 4.32
N HIS A 281 11.24 13.97 4.47
CA HIS A 281 10.44 13.86 5.71
C HIS A 281 11.27 13.34 6.89
N LEU A 282 12.10 12.31 6.68
CA LEU A 282 13.02 11.81 7.72
C LEU A 282 14.08 12.85 8.08
N SER A 283 14.68 13.50 7.08
CA SER A 283 15.69 14.55 7.30
C SER A 283 15.08 15.73 8.05
N GLY A 284 13.84 16.10 7.73
CA GLY A 284 13.06 17.11 8.43
C GLY A 284 12.82 16.75 9.90
N LEU A 285 12.36 15.53 10.17
CA LEU A 285 12.15 15.03 11.54
C LEU A 285 13.43 15.07 12.35
N ARG A 286 14.54 14.53 11.82
CA ARG A 286 15.85 14.51 12.50
C ARG A 286 16.33 15.92 12.88
N SER A 287 16.21 16.86 11.94
CA SER A 287 16.59 18.26 12.17
C SER A 287 15.68 18.94 13.19
N ALA A 288 14.37 18.69 13.12
CA ALA A 288 13.40 19.25 14.06
C ALA A 288 13.62 18.74 15.48
N LEU A 289 13.84 17.44 15.66
CA LEU A 289 14.12 16.84 16.98
C LEU A 289 15.36 17.44 17.61
N THR A 290 16.49 17.48 16.89
CA THR A 290 17.75 18.01 17.40
C THR A 290 17.61 19.47 17.83
N ARG A 291 17.00 20.31 16.97
CA ARG A 291 16.77 21.73 17.27
C ARG A 291 15.85 21.93 18.47
N THR A 292 14.75 21.18 18.52
CA THR A 292 13.74 21.34 19.56
C THR A 292 14.27 20.94 20.92
N LEU A 293 14.96 19.79 21.03
CA LEU A 293 15.52 19.32 22.29
C LEU A 293 16.62 20.23 22.82
N ASN A 294 17.52 20.74 21.96
CA ASN A 294 18.50 21.74 22.37
C ASN A 294 17.82 23.02 22.90
N ASN A 295 16.81 23.53 22.18
CA ASN A 295 16.06 24.70 22.62
C ASN A 295 15.37 24.50 23.98
N VAL A 296 14.76 23.33 24.19
CA VAL A 296 14.10 22.99 25.46
C VAL A 296 15.13 22.86 26.57
N ALA A 297 16.27 22.20 26.32
CA ALA A 297 17.35 22.05 27.31
C ALA A 297 17.91 23.40 27.74
N LEU A 298 18.14 24.34 26.82
CA LEU A 298 18.55 25.70 27.11
C LEU A 298 17.49 26.46 27.93
N LYS A 299 16.22 26.43 27.51
CA LYS A 299 15.12 27.10 28.21
C LYS A 299 14.92 26.57 29.63
N ARG A 300 15.12 25.27 29.84
CA ARG A 300 15.03 24.62 31.15
C ARG A 300 16.34 24.71 31.98
N LYS A 301 17.36 25.40 31.45
CA LYS A 301 18.69 25.54 32.07
C LYS A 301 19.40 24.21 32.33
N GLN A 302 19.08 23.18 31.58
CA GLN A 302 19.79 21.89 31.62
C GLN A 302 21.08 21.96 30.80
N LEU A 303 21.12 22.80 29.77
CA LEU A 303 22.32 23.27 29.08
C LEU A 303 22.51 24.77 29.33
N LYS A 304 23.77 25.21 29.40
CA LYS A 304 24.14 26.64 29.47
C LYS A 304 24.54 27.08 28.06
N GLU A 305 24.40 28.36 27.74
CA GLU A 305 24.78 28.94 26.44
C GLU A 305 26.22 28.63 25.99
N LYS A 306 27.12 28.39 26.95
CA LYS A 306 28.52 28.05 26.70
C LYS A 306 28.79 26.55 26.59
N ASP A 307 27.81 25.71 26.87
CA ASP A 307 27.96 24.26 26.82
C ASP A 307 27.84 23.81 25.35
N ALA A 308 28.47 22.68 25.01
CA ALA A 308 28.25 22.07 23.69
C ALA A 308 26.79 21.67 23.54
N THR A 309 26.22 21.92 22.37
CA THR A 309 24.86 21.47 22.03
C THR A 309 24.87 19.95 21.78
N LEU A 310 23.75 19.31 22.07
CA LEU A 310 23.53 17.91 21.66
C LEU A 310 23.57 17.79 20.16
N ASP A 311 24.29 16.81 19.64
CA ASP A 311 24.22 16.49 18.23
C ASP A 311 23.02 15.59 17.89
N GLY A 312 22.83 15.32 16.60
CA GLY A 312 21.69 14.52 16.17
C GLY A 312 21.76 13.07 16.65
N SER A 313 22.94 12.48 16.81
CA SER A 313 23.13 11.11 17.31
C SER A 313 22.79 11.02 18.81
N ASP A 314 23.20 12.01 19.60
CA ASP A 314 22.87 12.07 21.04
C ASP A 314 21.35 12.09 21.26
N VAL A 315 20.65 12.90 20.44
CA VAL A 315 19.19 13.08 20.54
C VAL A 315 18.43 11.80 20.16
N ARG A 316 18.95 11.03 19.22
CA ARG A 316 18.28 9.84 18.68
C ARG A 316 18.76 8.53 19.30
N GLU A 317 19.73 8.55 20.20
CA GLU A 317 20.17 7.35 20.92
C GLU A 317 18.98 6.71 21.66
N GLY A 318 18.71 5.43 21.36
CA GLY A 318 17.60 4.67 21.93
C GLY A 318 16.21 5.05 21.42
N LEU A 319 16.10 5.92 20.44
CA LEU A 319 14.82 6.33 19.86
C LEU A 319 14.19 5.22 19.02
N THR A 320 12.96 4.84 19.34
CA THR A 320 12.03 4.15 18.43
C THR A 320 11.03 5.17 17.90
N CYS A 321 10.91 5.27 16.59
CA CYS A 321 10.03 6.24 15.95
C CYS A 321 9.34 5.64 14.71
N ILE A 322 8.05 5.91 14.60
CA ILE A 322 7.29 5.74 13.37
C ILE A 322 6.94 7.13 12.86
N LEU A 323 7.29 7.43 11.61
CA LEU A 323 6.92 8.66 10.91
C LEU A 323 6.07 8.29 9.71
N SER A 324 4.85 8.73 9.67
CA SER A 324 3.93 8.57 8.55
C SER A 324 3.54 9.95 8.00
N ILE A 325 3.70 10.15 6.70
CA ILE A 325 3.21 11.35 6.03
C ILE A 325 2.15 10.96 5.00
N LYS A 326 1.13 11.80 4.85
CA LYS A 326 0.15 11.72 3.77
C LYS A 326 0.28 12.96 2.91
N VAL A 327 0.58 12.75 1.63
CA VAL A 327 0.81 13.83 0.66
C VAL A 327 -0.02 13.59 -0.60
N PRO A 328 -0.57 14.62 -1.25
CA PRO A 328 -1.39 14.46 -2.45
C PRO A 328 -0.62 13.85 -3.63
N GLU A 329 0.61 14.31 -3.87
CA GLU A 329 1.45 13.89 -5.00
C GLU A 329 2.85 13.49 -4.51
N PRO A 330 3.01 12.29 -3.91
CA PRO A 330 4.33 11.85 -3.46
C PRO A 330 5.23 11.51 -4.64
N GLN A 331 6.52 11.79 -4.48
CA GLN A 331 7.56 11.35 -5.40
C GLN A 331 8.47 10.36 -4.66
N PHE A 332 8.54 9.15 -5.15
CA PHE A 332 9.39 8.11 -4.61
C PHE A 332 10.63 7.95 -5.47
N GLU A 333 11.79 7.79 -4.83
CA GLU A 333 13.03 7.43 -5.49
C GLU A 333 13.15 5.90 -5.47
N GLY A 334 13.25 5.28 -6.65
CA GLY A 334 13.51 3.83 -6.77
C GLY A 334 12.31 2.91 -6.51
N GLN A 335 11.18 3.18 -7.13
CA GLN A 335 10.10 2.17 -7.25
C GLN A 335 10.40 1.15 -8.33
#